data_71efc5a90deabcb2b01fa257616f3e03
#
_entry.id   71efc5a90deabcb2b01fa257616f3e03
#
_cell.length_a   1.000
_cell.length_b   1.000
_cell.length_c   1.000
_cell.angle_alpha   90.00
_cell.angle_beta   90.00
_cell.angle_gamma   90.00
#
_symmetry.space_group_name_H-M   'P 1'
#
loop_
_entity.id
_entity.type
_entity.pdbx_description
1 polymer ?
#
loop_
_entity_poly.entity_id
_entity_poly.type
_entity_poly.pdbx_seq_one_letter_code
_entity_poly.pdbx_strand_id
1 'polypeptide(L)'
;MSPSEYALEVAKRRTFAIISHPDAGKTTITEKVLLFGHAIQTAGTVKGRGSSHHAKSDWMEMEKQRGISITTSVMQFPYGGCLVNLLDTPGHEDFSEDTYRTLTAVDCCLMVIDAAKGVEDRTRKLMEVTRLRDTPILTFMNKLDREIRDPMEVLDEVERELKIACAPITWPISCGKSFKGVYHLYKNETYLYQTGKGHTIQEVRTIKGLNNPDLDVAVGEDIARQFRQELELVQGASHEFDHEAFLSGDLTPVFFGTALGNFGVDHMLDGLVEWAPAPMPRKTDTRVVVAAEEKFTGFVFKIQANMDPKHRDRVAFMRVVSGRYEKGMKLRQVRTKKDVVISDALTFMAGDRSHIEEAYAGDIIGLHNHGTIQIGDTFTQGEDMKFTGIPNFAPELFRRIRLRDPLKQKQLLKGLVQLSEEGAVQVFRPLTNNDLIVGAVGILQFEVVSSRLKSEYNVEAVYESVNVSTARWVECDDVKKFEEFKRKNEVNLALDGGDNLSYIAPTMVNLNITQERYPEVRFRKTREH
;
A
#
# COMPACT_ATOMS: atom_id res chain seq x y z
N MET A 1 31.40 -5.68 8.78
CA MET A 1 31.07 -4.86 7.59
C MET A 1 31.63 -3.47 7.80
N SER A 2 32.32 -2.91 6.83
CA SER A 2 32.78 -1.52 6.91
C SER A 2 31.63 -0.53 6.68
N PRO A 3 31.74 0.73 7.17
CA PRO A 3 30.72 1.76 6.91
C PRO A 3 30.44 1.96 5.41
N SER A 4 31.45 1.80 4.55
CA SER A 4 31.30 1.89 3.09
C SER A 4 30.52 0.73 2.50
N GLU A 5 30.71 -0.49 2.98
CA GLU A 5 29.93 -1.67 2.55
C GLU A 5 28.46 -1.55 2.99
N TYR A 6 28.22 -1.08 4.20
CA TYR A 6 26.87 -0.81 4.69
C TYR A 6 26.15 0.23 3.82
N ALA A 7 26.80 1.35 3.53
CA ALA A 7 26.23 2.40 2.68
C ALA A 7 25.88 1.88 1.26
N LEU A 8 26.73 1.03 0.67
CA LEU A 8 26.48 0.40 -0.61
C LEU A 8 25.26 -0.53 -0.56
N GLU A 9 25.13 -1.32 0.50
CA GLU A 9 23.96 -2.19 0.68
C GLU A 9 22.66 -1.38 0.82
N VAL A 10 22.66 -0.31 1.62
CA VAL A 10 21.51 0.60 1.75
C VAL A 10 21.15 1.25 0.42
N ALA A 11 22.16 1.73 -0.33
CA ALA A 11 21.93 2.39 -1.63
C ALA A 11 21.29 1.48 -2.69
N LYS A 12 21.41 0.16 -2.57
CA LYS A 12 20.76 -0.81 -3.47
C LYS A 12 19.28 -1.00 -3.20
N ARG A 13 18.74 -0.58 -2.05
CA ARG A 13 17.32 -0.83 -1.70
C ARG A 13 16.40 0.13 -2.41
N ARG A 14 15.33 -0.43 -2.97
CA ARG A 14 14.20 0.31 -3.55
C ARG A 14 12.92 -0.24 -2.95
N THR A 15 12.20 0.59 -2.22
CA THR A 15 10.98 0.16 -1.53
C THR A 15 9.82 1.01 -2.01
N PHE A 16 8.89 0.41 -2.74
CA PHE A 16 7.77 1.11 -3.33
C PHE A 16 6.45 0.36 -3.17
N ALA A 17 5.36 1.11 -3.19
CA ALA A 17 4.01 0.58 -3.23
C ALA A 17 3.37 0.81 -4.59
N ILE A 18 2.54 -0.14 -5.03
CA ILE A 18 1.68 0.06 -6.20
C ILE A 18 0.32 0.56 -5.70
N ILE A 19 -0.11 1.70 -6.20
CA ILE A 19 -1.37 2.36 -5.88
C ILE A 19 -2.20 2.58 -7.13
N SER A 20 -3.51 2.40 -7.03
CA SER A 20 -4.42 2.64 -8.16
C SER A 20 -5.88 2.71 -7.72
N HIS A 21 -6.72 3.21 -8.62
CA HIS A 21 -8.15 2.93 -8.57
C HIS A 21 -8.42 1.42 -8.81
N PRO A 22 -9.49 0.82 -8.26
CA PRO A 22 -9.92 -0.54 -8.61
C PRO A 22 -10.03 -0.72 -10.13
N ASP A 23 -9.67 -1.89 -10.62
CA ASP A 23 -9.68 -2.24 -12.06
C ASP A 23 -8.71 -1.48 -12.97
N ALA A 24 -7.87 -0.57 -12.48
CA ALA A 24 -6.84 0.07 -13.30
C ALA A 24 -5.74 -0.91 -13.80
N GLY A 25 -5.71 -2.13 -13.24
CA GLY A 25 -4.78 -3.19 -13.63
C GLY A 25 -3.61 -3.39 -12.67
N LYS A 26 -3.76 -2.94 -11.41
CA LYS A 26 -2.73 -3.03 -10.37
C LYS A 26 -2.17 -4.44 -10.20
N THR A 27 -3.02 -5.43 -9.90
CA THR A 27 -2.61 -6.83 -9.70
C THR A 27 -1.95 -7.41 -10.95
N THR A 28 -2.41 -7.01 -12.15
CA THR A 28 -1.76 -7.42 -13.40
C THR A 28 -0.35 -6.84 -13.49
N ILE A 29 -0.15 -5.56 -13.15
CA ILE A 29 1.19 -4.93 -13.13
C ILE A 29 2.07 -5.59 -12.09
N THR A 30 1.58 -5.86 -10.88
CA THR A 30 2.32 -6.60 -9.84
C THR A 30 2.87 -7.92 -10.37
N GLU A 31 2.02 -8.73 -11.01
CA GLU A 31 2.43 -10.01 -11.61
C GLU A 31 3.49 -9.81 -12.72
N LYS A 32 3.37 -8.74 -13.52
CA LYS A 32 4.34 -8.44 -14.58
C LYS A 32 5.67 -7.94 -14.02
N VAL A 33 5.65 -7.09 -13.00
CA VAL A 33 6.86 -6.66 -12.30
C VAL A 33 7.61 -7.86 -11.72
N LEU A 34 6.90 -8.80 -11.10
CA LEU A 34 7.50 -10.04 -10.59
C LEU A 34 8.06 -10.93 -11.72
N LEU A 35 7.39 -10.97 -12.87
CA LEU A 35 7.85 -11.70 -14.03
C LEU A 35 9.16 -11.10 -14.59
N PHE A 36 9.21 -9.79 -14.77
CA PHE A 36 10.42 -9.09 -15.23
C PHE A 36 11.55 -9.14 -14.20
N GLY A 37 11.22 -9.14 -12.91
CA GLY A 37 12.17 -9.38 -11.82
C GLY A 37 12.63 -10.84 -11.69
N HIS A 38 12.21 -11.73 -12.58
CA HIS A 38 12.48 -13.17 -12.53
C HIS A 38 12.07 -13.85 -11.21
N ALA A 39 11.20 -13.21 -10.42
CA ALA A 39 10.66 -13.76 -9.19
C ALA A 39 9.61 -14.84 -9.44
N ILE A 40 8.97 -14.81 -10.61
CA ILE A 40 8.03 -15.83 -11.09
C ILE A 40 8.36 -16.19 -12.55
N GLN A 41 8.06 -17.42 -12.95
CA GLN A 41 8.32 -17.90 -14.33
C GLN A 41 7.16 -17.58 -15.28
N THR A 42 5.93 -17.49 -14.75
CA THR A 42 4.73 -17.25 -15.52
C THR A 42 3.79 -16.37 -14.71
N ALA A 43 3.32 -15.29 -15.29
CA ALA A 43 2.38 -14.39 -14.61
C ALA A 43 0.97 -15.02 -14.50
N GLY A 44 0.35 -14.86 -13.35
CA GLY A 44 -1.05 -15.20 -13.12
C GLY A 44 -2.02 -14.19 -13.75
N THR A 45 -3.30 -14.52 -13.78
CA THR A 45 -4.37 -13.63 -14.26
C THR A 45 -5.47 -13.45 -13.23
N VAL A 46 -5.98 -12.22 -13.13
CA VAL A 46 -7.07 -11.86 -12.19
C VAL A 46 -8.45 -12.27 -12.74
N LYS A 47 -8.61 -12.45 -14.05
CA LYS A 47 -9.90 -12.72 -14.70
C LYS A 47 -10.00 -14.15 -15.20
N GLY A 48 -10.94 -14.89 -14.61
CA GLY A 48 -11.46 -16.12 -15.18
C GLY A 48 -12.05 -17.06 -14.14
N ARG A 49 -13.38 -17.16 -14.07
CA ARG A 49 -14.02 -18.37 -13.51
C ARG A 49 -13.47 -19.56 -14.30
N GLY A 50 -12.49 -20.28 -13.72
CA GLY A 50 -11.89 -21.46 -14.34
C GLY A 50 -10.43 -21.35 -14.78
N SER A 51 -9.69 -20.23 -14.52
CA SER A 51 -8.25 -20.20 -14.76
C SER A 51 -7.50 -20.91 -13.63
N SER A 52 -6.62 -21.85 -13.99
CA SER A 52 -5.78 -22.60 -13.04
C SER A 52 -4.63 -21.79 -12.43
N HIS A 53 -4.43 -20.55 -12.85
CA HIS A 53 -3.35 -19.65 -12.41
C HIS A 53 -3.94 -18.37 -11.82
N HIS A 54 -4.02 -18.32 -10.49
CA HIS A 54 -4.36 -17.10 -9.75
C HIS A 54 -3.11 -16.23 -9.57
N ALA A 55 -3.32 -14.92 -9.36
CA ALA A 55 -2.24 -13.99 -9.03
C ALA A 55 -1.52 -14.42 -7.75
N LYS A 56 -0.18 -14.30 -7.75
CA LYS A 56 0.66 -14.66 -6.59
C LYS A 56 0.48 -13.68 -5.42
N SER A 57 0.03 -12.46 -5.70
CA SER A 57 -0.30 -11.44 -4.69
C SER A 57 -1.58 -11.76 -3.93
N ASP A 58 -2.54 -12.48 -4.55
CA ASP A 58 -3.84 -12.80 -3.95
C ASP A 58 -3.77 -14.18 -3.29
N TRP A 59 -3.57 -14.22 -1.99
CA TRP A 59 -3.41 -15.47 -1.23
C TRP A 59 -4.67 -15.91 -0.48
N MET A 60 -5.57 -14.98 -0.12
CA MET A 60 -6.83 -15.31 0.55
C MET A 60 -7.83 -15.93 -0.43
N GLU A 61 -8.58 -16.94 0.03
CA GLU A 61 -9.62 -17.58 -0.77
C GLU A 61 -10.68 -16.58 -1.27
N MET A 62 -11.00 -15.58 -0.44
CA MET A 62 -11.96 -14.53 -0.80
C MET A 62 -11.41 -13.59 -1.87
N GLU A 63 -10.11 -13.27 -1.87
CA GLU A 63 -9.43 -12.50 -2.92
C GLU A 63 -9.53 -13.23 -4.26
N LYS A 64 -9.24 -14.53 -4.26
CA LYS A 64 -9.33 -15.39 -5.46
C LYS A 64 -10.75 -15.51 -6.00
N GLN A 65 -11.74 -15.67 -5.12
CA GLN A 65 -13.14 -15.80 -5.51
C GLN A 65 -13.71 -14.51 -6.08
N ARG A 66 -13.32 -13.36 -5.55
CA ARG A 66 -13.85 -12.04 -5.95
C ARG A 66 -12.99 -11.33 -6.97
N GLY A 67 -11.70 -11.71 -7.10
CA GLY A 67 -10.72 -11.05 -7.97
C GLY A 67 -10.39 -9.64 -7.52
N ILE A 68 -10.37 -9.40 -6.19
CA ILE A 68 -9.97 -8.14 -5.57
C ILE A 68 -8.94 -8.40 -4.49
N SER A 69 -7.89 -7.59 -4.42
CA SER A 69 -6.91 -7.62 -3.34
C SER A 69 -7.50 -6.97 -2.08
N ILE A 70 -7.47 -7.68 -0.97
CA ILE A 70 -8.03 -7.27 0.32
C ILE A 70 -6.94 -6.77 1.24
N THR A 71 -5.75 -7.39 1.19
CA THR A 71 -4.62 -7.07 2.04
C THR A 71 -3.40 -6.72 1.23
N THR A 72 -2.49 -5.90 1.80
CA THR A 72 -1.19 -5.64 1.18
C THR A 72 -0.35 -6.89 1.17
N SER A 73 0.20 -7.24 0.02
CA SER A 73 1.23 -8.27 -0.14
C SER A 73 2.61 -7.62 -0.19
N VAL A 74 3.58 -8.24 0.49
CA VAL A 74 4.99 -7.79 0.50
C VAL A 74 5.81 -8.81 -0.29
N MET A 75 6.62 -8.33 -1.22
CA MET A 75 7.45 -9.18 -2.08
C MET A 75 8.83 -8.53 -2.26
N GLN A 76 9.87 -9.35 -2.26
CA GLN A 76 11.25 -8.89 -2.45
C GLN A 76 11.90 -9.67 -3.60
N PHE A 77 12.63 -8.97 -4.45
CA PHE A 77 13.37 -9.58 -5.57
C PHE A 77 14.52 -8.68 -6.05
N PRO A 78 15.59 -9.25 -6.63
CA PRO A 78 16.67 -8.48 -7.25
C PRO A 78 16.24 -7.99 -8.64
N TYR A 79 16.57 -6.74 -8.98
CA TYR A 79 16.39 -6.18 -10.33
C TYR A 79 17.32 -4.99 -10.56
N GLY A 80 17.96 -4.90 -11.76
CA GLY A 80 18.77 -3.75 -12.15
C GLY A 80 19.92 -3.42 -11.18
N GLY A 81 20.49 -4.41 -10.50
CA GLY A 81 21.52 -4.22 -9.47
C GLY A 81 20.98 -3.74 -8.11
N CYS A 82 19.66 -3.56 -7.99
CA CYS A 82 18.95 -3.20 -6.77
C CYS A 82 18.27 -4.42 -6.14
N LEU A 83 17.98 -4.32 -4.85
CA LEU A 83 17.05 -5.19 -4.14
C LEU A 83 15.73 -4.43 -3.98
N VAL A 84 14.71 -4.92 -4.65
CA VAL A 84 13.39 -4.28 -4.72
C VAL A 84 12.48 -4.87 -3.67
N ASN A 85 11.88 -4.02 -2.84
CA ASN A 85 10.80 -4.36 -1.93
C ASN A 85 9.49 -3.79 -2.50
N LEU A 86 8.64 -4.64 -3.00
CA LEU A 86 7.35 -4.30 -3.59
C LEU A 86 6.23 -4.56 -2.60
N LEU A 87 5.40 -3.54 -2.37
CA LEU A 87 4.21 -3.61 -1.56
C LEU A 87 2.96 -3.42 -2.45
N ASP A 88 2.25 -4.51 -2.72
CA ASP A 88 1.02 -4.48 -3.52
C ASP A 88 -0.16 -4.17 -2.60
N THR A 89 -0.69 -2.95 -2.67
CA THR A 89 -1.74 -2.45 -1.76
C THR A 89 -3.14 -2.86 -2.23
N PRO A 90 -4.16 -2.93 -1.35
CA PRO A 90 -5.54 -3.10 -1.76
C PRO A 90 -6.01 -1.97 -2.68
N GLY A 91 -6.70 -2.31 -3.78
CA GLY A 91 -7.29 -1.32 -4.68
C GLY A 91 -8.60 -0.73 -4.15
N HIS A 92 -9.40 -1.55 -3.45
CA HIS A 92 -10.74 -1.18 -3.01
C HIS A 92 -10.72 -0.21 -1.82
N GLU A 93 -11.61 0.79 -1.81
CA GLU A 93 -11.64 1.84 -0.79
C GLU A 93 -11.96 1.32 0.62
N ASP A 94 -12.72 0.23 0.73
CA ASP A 94 -13.03 -0.41 2.01
C ASP A 94 -11.78 -0.86 2.78
N PHE A 95 -10.64 -1.02 2.09
CA PHE A 95 -9.36 -1.43 2.67
C PHE A 95 -8.32 -0.30 2.68
N SER A 96 -8.79 0.95 2.66
CA SER A 96 -7.91 2.13 2.59
C SER A 96 -6.95 2.26 3.76
N GLU A 97 -7.34 1.86 4.96
CA GLU A 97 -6.45 1.92 6.13
C GLU A 97 -5.18 1.08 5.94
N ASP A 98 -5.30 -0.14 5.39
CA ASP A 98 -4.14 -0.98 5.10
C ASP A 98 -3.22 -0.31 4.07
N THR A 99 -3.81 0.30 3.03
CA THR A 99 -3.06 1.10 2.05
C THR A 99 -2.32 2.26 2.72
N TYR A 100 -2.99 3.06 3.55
CA TYR A 100 -2.40 4.23 4.19
C TYR A 100 -1.27 3.87 5.14
N ARG A 101 -1.42 2.79 5.92
CA ARG A 101 -0.35 2.26 6.77
C ARG A 101 0.83 1.76 5.94
N THR A 102 0.56 1.05 4.85
CA THR A 102 1.60 0.57 3.91
C THR A 102 2.40 1.71 3.31
N LEU A 103 1.74 2.81 2.91
CA LEU A 103 2.43 4.00 2.38
C LEU A 103 3.40 4.63 3.38
N THR A 104 3.26 4.36 4.68
CA THR A 104 4.25 4.82 5.67
C THR A 104 5.59 4.08 5.58
N ALA A 105 5.59 2.89 5.03
CA ALA A 105 6.76 2.01 4.97
C ALA A 105 7.55 2.12 3.65
N VAL A 106 7.05 2.88 2.65
CA VAL A 106 7.69 2.97 1.33
C VAL A 106 8.38 4.31 1.11
N ASP A 107 9.29 4.33 0.15
CA ASP A 107 10.08 5.52 -0.23
C ASP A 107 9.63 6.10 -1.58
N CYS A 108 8.83 5.36 -2.36
CA CYS A 108 8.29 5.77 -3.64
C CYS A 108 6.93 5.07 -3.88
N CYS A 109 6.12 5.60 -4.77
CA CYS A 109 4.88 4.97 -5.22
C CYS A 109 4.88 4.81 -6.74
N LEU A 110 4.33 3.68 -7.21
CA LEU A 110 3.93 3.48 -8.59
C LEU A 110 2.41 3.69 -8.68
N MET A 111 1.99 4.77 -9.30
CA MET A 111 0.58 5.06 -9.57
C MET A 111 0.17 4.47 -10.90
N VAL A 112 -0.87 3.64 -10.90
CA VAL A 112 -1.41 3.03 -12.12
C VAL A 112 -2.73 3.70 -12.47
N ILE A 113 -2.80 4.25 -13.69
CA ILE A 113 -3.99 4.93 -14.24
C ILE A 113 -4.49 4.15 -15.45
N ASP A 114 -5.79 3.92 -15.54
CA ASP A 114 -6.46 3.42 -16.74
C ASP A 114 -6.51 4.54 -17.77
N ALA A 115 -5.78 4.42 -18.88
CA ALA A 115 -5.69 5.45 -19.91
C ALA A 115 -7.05 5.77 -20.61
N ALA A 116 -8.02 4.86 -20.51
CA ALA A 116 -9.38 5.10 -21.01
C ALA A 116 -10.25 5.90 -20.03
N LYS A 117 -9.96 5.83 -18.73
CA LYS A 117 -10.77 6.46 -17.68
C LYS A 117 -10.16 7.77 -17.14
N GLY A 118 -8.83 7.83 -17.06
CA GLY A 118 -8.12 8.97 -16.47
C GLY A 118 -8.12 8.95 -14.94
N VAL A 119 -8.25 10.12 -14.32
CA VAL A 119 -8.22 10.28 -12.86
C VAL A 119 -9.58 9.90 -12.26
N GLU A 120 -9.57 8.90 -11.38
CA GLU A 120 -10.75 8.41 -10.68
C GLU A 120 -10.69 8.77 -9.18
N ASP A 121 -11.82 8.71 -8.47
CA ASP A 121 -11.94 9.18 -7.07
C ASP A 121 -10.90 8.56 -6.12
N ARG A 122 -10.63 7.27 -6.28
CA ARG A 122 -9.61 6.60 -5.46
C ARG A 122 -8.21 7.14 -5.70
N THR A 123 -7.89 7.50 -6.94
CA THR A 123 -6.61 8.10 -7.32
C THR A 123 -6.39 9.43 -6.58
N ARG A 124 -7.45 10.28 -6.51
CA ARG A 124 -7.41 11.57 -5.76
C ARG A 124 -7.13 11.34 -4.28
N LYS A 125 -7.87 10.42 -3.63
CA LYS A 125 -7.68 10.08 -2.20
C LYS A 125 -6.27 9.56 -1.91
N LEU A 126 -5.73 8.70 -2.78
CA LEU A 126 -4.38 8.17 -2.62
C LEU A 126 -3.32 9.26 -2.77
N MET A 127 -3.53 10.19 -3.70
CA MET A 127 -2.65 11.33 -3.90
C MET A 127 -2.60 12.25 -2.66
N GLU A 128 -3.72 12.51 -2.01
CA GLU A 128 -3.77 13.27 -0.76
C GLU A 128 -2.88 12.65 0.34
N VAL A 129 -2.88 11.32 0.42
CA VAL A 129 -2.08 10.61 1.44
C VAL A 129 -0.59 10.63 1.11
N THR A 130 -0.22 10.43 -0.16
CA THR A 130 1.20 10.48 -0.58
C THR A 130 1.80 11.87 -0.38
N ARG A 131 1.00 12.93 -0.56
CA ARG A 131 1.42 14.32 -0.33
C ARG A 131 1.73 14.66 1.12
N LEU A 132 1.10 13.99 2.09
CA LEU A 132 1.42 14.22 3.51
C LEU A 132 2.89 13.93 3.84
N ARG A 133 3.62 13.30 2.93
CA ARG A 133 5.00 12.85 3.11
C ARG A 133 5.91 13.20 1.95
N ASP A 134 5.43 13.97 0.99
CA ASP A 134 6.15 14.31 -0.25
C ASP A 134 6.75 13.05 -0.91
N THR A 135 5.96 11.96 -0.92
CA THR A 135 6.41 10.67 -1.46
C THR A 135 6.54 10.76 -2.97
N PRO A 136 7.71 10.49 -3.56
CA PRO A 136 7.88 10.45 -5.01
C PRO A 136 6.92 9.47 -5.68
N ILE A 137 6.34 9.90 -6.80
CA ILE A 137 5.35 9.12 -7.56
C ILE A 137 5.80 8.96 -8.99
N LEU A 138 5.87 7.72 -9.45
CA LEU A 138 6.02 7.35 -10.85
C LEU A 138 4.67 6.89 -11.37
N THR A 139 4.27 7.35 -12.55
CA THR A 139 2.95 7.05 -13.12
C THR A 139 3.05 6.11 -14.31
N PHE A 140 2.18 5.09 -14.34
CA PHE A 140 2.02 4.18 -15.45
C PHE A 140 0.62 4.28 -16.03
N MET A 141 0.52 4.77 -17.29
CA MET A 141 -0.71 4.81 -18.06
C MET A 141 -0.94 3.45 -18.73
N ASN A 142 -1.89 2.71 -18.19
CA ASN A 142 -2.13 1.30 -18.53
C ASN A 142 -3.27 1.13 -19.53
N LYS A 143 -3.33 -0.04 -20.15
CA LYS A 143 -4.40 -0.53 -21.04
C LYS A 143 -4.41 0.08 -22.43
N LEU A 144 -3.26 0.38 -22.98
CA LEU A 144 -3.14 0.87 -24.37
C LEU A 144 -3.60 -0.15 -25.44
N ASP A 145 -3.82 -1.41 -25.06
CA ASP A 145 -4.45 -2.45 -25.88
C ASP A 145 -5.95 -2.20 -26.14
N ARG A 146 -6.52 -1.14 -25.54
CA ARG A 146 -7.92 -0.71 -25.72
C ARG A 146 -7.98 0.69 -26.27
N GLU A 147 -9.16 1.10 -26.73
CA GLU A 147 -9.43 2.50 -27.03
C GLU A 147 -9.25 3.33 -25.77
N ILE A 148 -8.42 4.36 -25.85
CA ILE A 148 -8.09 5.27 -24.75
C ILE A 148 -8.57 6.68 -25.09
N ARG A 149 -8.58 7.56 -24.09
CA ARG A 149 -8.72 9.01 -24.29
C ARG A 149 -7.43 9.58 -24.90
N ASP A 150 -7.50 10.78 -25.41
CA ASP A 150 -6.29 11.49 -25.88
C ASP A 150 -5.24 11.53 -24.75
N PRO A 151 -4.01 11.04 -24.97
CA PRO A 151 -2.99 11.03 -23.94
C PRO A 151 -2.66 12.41 -23.38
N MET A 152 -2.68 13.47 -24.19
CA MET A 152 -2.47 14.85 -23.71
C MET A 152 -3.57 15.30 -22.76
N GLU A 153 -4.84 15.04 -23.12
CA GLU A 153 -5.98 15.36 -22.23
C GLU A 153 -5.90 14.63 -20.90
N VAL A 154 -5.44 13.37 -20.89
CA VAL A 154 -5.26 12.59 -19.65
C VAL A 154 -4.12 13.16 -18.82
N LEU A 155 -3.00 13.59 -19.42
CA LEU A 155 -1.93 14.25 -18.69
C LEU A 155 -2.40 15.57 -18.07
N ASP A 156 -3.09 16.41 -18.84
CA ASP A 156 -3.67 17.67 -18.34
C ASP A 156 -4.64 17.44 -17.16
N GLU A 157 -5.43 16.37 -17.24
CA GLU A 157 -6.32 15.97 -16.15
C GLU A 157 -5.54 15.58 -14.90
N VAL A 158 -4.48 14.79 -15.03
CA VAL A 158 -3.59 14.39 -13.92
C VAL A 158 -2.98 15.64 -13.27
N GLU A 159 -2.43 16.56 -14.06
CA GLU A 159 -1.84 17.81 -13.56
C GLU A 159 -2.85 18.68 -12.82
N ARG A 160 -4.02 18.88 -13.42
CA ARG A 160 -5.08 19.72 -12.85
C ARG A 160 -5.66 19.13 -11.57
N GLU A 161 -5.96 17.81 -11.56
CA GLU A 161 -6.69 17.19 -10.47
C GLU A 161 -5.79 16.67 -9.36
N LEU A 162 -4.63 16.13 -9.73
CA LEU A 162 -3.66 15.63 -8.76
C LEU A 162 -2.61 16.70 -8.40
N LYS A 163 -2.56 17.82 -9.10
CA LYS A 163 -1.64 18.94 -8.89
C LYS A 163 -0.16 18.49 -8.87
N ILE A 164 0.23 17.63 -9.75
CA ILE A 164 1.58 17.13 -9.94
C ILE A 164 1.94 17.29 -11.41
N ALA A 165 3.11 17.87 -11.70
CA ALA A 165 3.58 18.03 -13.07
C ALA A 165 3.86 16.67 -13.71
N CYS A 166 3.51 16.48 -14.99
CA CYS A 166 3.71 15.25 -15.73
C CYS A 166 4.87 15.37 -16.71
N ALA A 167 5.88 14.53 -16.58
CA ALA A 167 6.99 14.40 -17.53
C ALA A 167 6.87 13.08 -18.30
N PRO A 168 6.38 13.05 -19.55
CA PRO A 168 6.30 11.83 -20.33
C PRO A 168 7.69 11.30 -20.65
N ILE A 169 7.95 10.07 -20.25
CA ILE A 169 9.21 9.34 -20.54
C ILE A 169 9.03 8.51 -21.80
N THR A 170 7.88 7.85 -21.93
CA THR A 170 7.48 7.16 -23.15
C THR A 170 6.20 7.79 -23.70
N TRP A 171 6.00 7.71 -25.03
CA TRP A 171 4.80 8.20 -25.70
C TRP A 171 4.21 7.10 -26.59
N PRO A 172 2.88 6.88 -26.57
CA PRO A 172 2.26 5.80 -27.33
C PRO A 172 2.22 6.12 -28.84
N ILE A 173 2.41 5.09 -29.67
CA ILE A 173 2.18 5.13 -31.09
C ILE A 173 0.83 4.46 -31.37
N SER A 174 -0.22 5.28 -31.50
CA SER A 174 -1.60 4.83 -31.62
C SER A 174 -2.12 4.08 -30.37
N CYS A 175 -3.34 3.57 -30.41
CA CYS A 175 -3.96 2.83 -29.29
C CYS A 175 -4.95 1.78 -29.79
N GLY A 176 -5.48 0.98 -28.87
CA GLY A 176 -6.45 -0.06 -29.16
C GLY A 176 -5.91 -1.12 -30.13
N LYS A 177 -6.70 -1.46 -31.12
CA LYS A 177 -6.29 -2.42 -32.18
C LYS A 177 -5.15 -1.89 -33.06
N SER A 178 -4.97 -0.58 -33.11
CA SER A 178 -3.94 0.10 -33.88
C SER A 178 -2.68 0.37 -33.06
N PHE A 179 -2.61 -0.01 -31.80
CA PHE A 179 -1.45 0.17 -30.94
C PHE A 179 -0.22 -0.49 -31.54
N LYS A 180 0.82 0.30 -31.80
CA LYS A 180 2.07 -0.15 -32.45
C LYS A 180 3.23 -0.28 -31.49
N GLY A 181 3.23 0.47 -30.39
CA GLY A 181 4.30 0.52 -29.43
C GLY A 181 4.42 1.86 -28.73
N VAL A 182 5.59 2.10 -28.15
CA VAL A 182 5.91 3.39 -27.52
C VAL A 182 7.27 3.90 -28.00
N TYR A 183 7.40 5.21 -27.97
CA TYR A 183 8.66 5.90 -28.20
C TYR A 183 9.20 6.43 -26.87
N HIS A 184 10.47 6.18 -26.59
CA HIS A 184 11.14 6.68 -25.40
C HIS A 184 11.80 8.02 -25.71
N LEU A 185 11.29 9.11 -25.14
CA LEU A 185 11.70 10.48 -25.48
C LEU A 185 13.18 10.73 -25.25
N TYR A 186 13.73 10.24 -24.16
CA TYR A 186 15.11 10.50 -23.73
C TYR A 186 16.14 9.53 -24.34
N LYS A 187 15.72 8.33 -24.73
CA LYS A 187 16.60 7.35 -25.41
C LYS A 187 16.58 7.51 -26.93
N ASN A 188 15.59 8.23 -27.47
CA ASN A 188 15.34 8.37 -28.92
C ASN A 188 15.18 6.98 -29.57
N GLU A 189 14.37 6.12 -28.96
CA GLU A 189 14.16 4.73 -29.38
C GLU A 189 12.66 4.41 -29.41
N THR A 190 12.23 3.72 -30.46
CA THR A 190 10.88 3.17 -30.59
C THR A 190 10.90 1.69 -30.23
N TYR A 191 10.00 1.28 -29.37
CA TYR A 191 9.76 -0.11 -28.97
C TYR A 191 8.44 -0.56 -29.58
N LEU A 192 8.50 -1.60 -30.44
CA LEU A 192 7.32 -2.06 -31.16
C LEU A 192 6.58 -3.14 -30.39
N TYR A 193 5.28 -2.92 -30.22
CA TYR A 193 4.39 -3.89 -29.59
C TYR A 193 4.13 -5.08 -30.51
N GLN A 194 4.30 -6.28 -29.97
CA GLN A 194 3.95 -7.53 -30.65
C GLN A 194 2.77 -8.18 -29.91
N THR A 195 1.71 -8.46 -30.64
CA THR A 195 0.56 -9.20 -30.09
C THR A 195 0.99 -10.64 -29.81
N GLY A 196 1.14 -10.99 -28.54
CA GLY A 196 1.47 -12.33 -28.09
C GLY A 196 0.59 -12.80 -26.93
N LYS A 197 0.70 -14.07 -26.57
CA LYS A 197 0.07 -14.59 -25.35
C LYS A 197 0.83 -14.03 -24.16
N GLY A 198 0.36 -12.94 -23.54
CA GLY A 198 0.99 -12.10 -22.54
C GLY A 198 1.41 -12.75 -21.20
N HIS A 199 1.79 -14.04 -21.20
CA HIS A 199 2.20 -14.77 -20.00
C HIS A 199 3.72 -14.95 -19.87
N THR A 200 4.48 -14.63 -20.93
CA THR A 200 5.94 -14.73 -20.96
C THR A 200 6.55 -13.44 -21.52
N ILE A 201 7.78 -13.13 -21.11
CA ILE A 201 8.55 -12.01 -21.66
C ILE A 201 8.83 -12.30 -23.13
N GLN A 202 8.60 -11.30 -23.99
CA GLN A 202 8.87 -11.39 -25.43
C GLN A 202 9.99 -10.44 -25.80
N GLU A 203 10.76 -10.79 -26.83
CA GLU A 203 11.72 -9.85 -27.42
C GLU A 203 10.97 -8.73 -28.13
N VAL A 204 11.36 -7.50 -27.82
CA VAL A 204 10.76 -6.29 -28.39
C VAL A 204 11.68 -5.78 -29.49
N ARG A 205 11.13 -5.56 -30.69
CA ARG A 205 11.89 -4.91 -31.78
C ARG A 205 12.08 -3.42 -31.45
N THR A 206 13.35 -3.00 -31.42
CA THR A 206 13.73 -1.62 -31.16
C THR A 206 14.20 -0.93 -32.43
N ILE A 207 13.71 0.29 -32.68
CA ILE A 207 14.14 1.17 -33.79
C ILE A 207 14.73 2.44 -33.19
N LYS A 208 15.99 2.76 -33.56
CA LYS A 208 16.67 3.97 -33.07
C LYS A 208 16.43 5.15 -34.01
N GLY A 209 16.12 6.28 -33.41
CA GLY A 209 15.92 7.55 -34.12
C GLY A 209 14.48 7.77 -34.61
N LEU A 210 13.92 8.95 -34.29
CA LEU A 210 12.56 9.32 -34.66
C LEU A 210 12.36 9.39 -36.19
N ASN A 211 13.38 9.80 -36.91
CA ASN A 211 13.34 9.95 -38.38
C ASN A 211 13.89 8.72 -39.12
N ASN A 212 14.05 7.60 -38.45
CA ASN A 212 14.49 6.36 -39.08
C ASN A 212 13.40 5.86 -40.04
N PRO A 213 13.73 5.58 -41.34
CA PRO A 213 12.76 5.05 -42.30
C PRO A 213 12.14 3.71 -41.88
N ASP A 214 12.86 2.90 -41.10
CA ASP A 214 12.34 1.63 -40.57
C ASP A 214 11.09 1.83 -39.69
N LEU A 215 10.92 3.03 -39.10
CA LEU A 215 9.72 3.35 -38.34
C LEU A 215 8.51 3.44 -39.27
N ASP A 216 8.64 4.13 -40.40
CA ASP A 216 7.56 4.27 -41.39
C ASP A 216 7.13 2.90 -41.95
N VAL A 217 8.11 2.03 -42.22
CA VAL A 217 7.86 0.64 -42.67
C VAL A 217 7.14 -0.17 -41.59
N ALA A 218 7.55 -0.02 -40.32
CA ALA A 218 7.05 -0.84 -39.21
C ALA A 218 5.62 -0.46 -38.78
N VAL A 219 5.30 0.84 -38.72
CA VAL A 219 4.01 1.32 -38.19
C VAL A 219 3.05 1.79 -39.30
N GLY A 220 3.55 2.07 -40.51
CA GLY A 220 2.85 2.67 -41.64
C GLY A 220 3.14 4.18 -41.75
N GLU A 221 3.32 4.68 -42.98
CA GLU A 221 3.75 6.06 -43.25
C GLU A 221 2.79 7.11 -42.63
N ASP A 222 1.48 6.89 -42.72
CA ASP A 222 0.49 7.85 -42.20
C ASP A 222 0.53 7.89 -40.66
N ILE A 223 0.64 6.75 -40.00
CA ILE A 223 0.76 6.67 -38.54
C ILE A 223 2.08 7.31 -38.09
N ALA A 224 3.19 7.01 -38.77
CA ALA A 224 4.48 7.60 -38.43
C ALA A 224 4.51 9.11 -38.57
N ARG A 225 3.87 9.66 -39.65
CA ARG A 225 3.76 11.09 -39.85
C ARG A 225 2.91 11.78 -38.78
N GLN A 226 1.73 11.22 -38.47
CA GLN A 226 0.87 11.72 -37.38
C GLN A 226 1.59 11.68 -36.06
N PHE A 227 2.25 10.57 -35.74
CA PHE A 227 3.00 10.39 -34.50
C PHE A 227 4.11 11.44 -34.33
N ARG A 228 4.88 11.75 -35.41
CA ARG A 228 5.93 12.79 -35.35
C ARG A 228 5.34 14.16 -35.04
N GLN A 229 4.17 14.48 -35.61
CA GLN A 229 3.47 15.74 -35.32
C GLN A 229 2.98 15.79 -33.86
N GLU A 230 2.39 14.72 -33.37
CA GLU A 230 1.98 14.60 -31.94
C GLU A 230 3.19 14.75 -31.01
N LEU A 231 4.31 14.10 -31.32
CA LEU A 231 5.51 14.16 -30.50
C LEU A 231 6.13 15.56 -30.44
N GLU A 232 6.10 16.31 -31.53
CA GLU A 232 6.53 17.72 -31.55
C GLU A 232 5.68 18.57 -30.59
N LEU A 233 4.36 18.36 -30.57
CA LEU A 233 3.46 19.03 -29.63
C LEU A 233 3.75 18.64 -28.20
N VAL A 234 3.94 17.35 -27.94
CA VAL A 234 4.27 16.81 -26.60
C VAL A 234 5.56 17.42 -26.07
N GLN A 235 6.61 17.46 -26.88
CA GLN A 235 7.90 18.04 -26.49
C GLN A 235 7.83 19.55 -26.23
N GLY A 236 6.90 20.27 -26.91
CA GLY A 236 6.69 21.68 -26.69
C GLY A 236 5.76 22.04 -25.52
N ALA A 237 4.88 21.12 -25.10
CA ALA A 237 3.82 21.38 -24.13
C ALA A 237 4.01 20.68 -22.79
N SER A 238 4.76 19.59 -22.75
CA SER A 238 4.96 18.80 -21.52
C SER A 238 6.18 19.27 -20.73
N HIS A 239 6.19 18.94 -19.44
CA HIS A 239 7.35 19.16 -18.59
C HIS A 239 8.50 18.21 -18.96
N GLU A 240 9.73 18.70 -18.93
CA GLU A 240 10.91 17.84 -18.97
C GLU A 240 11.09 17.11 -17.63
N PHE A 241 11.67 15.92 -17.67
CA PHE A 241 11.95 15.16 -16.45
C PHE A 241 13.05 15.86 -15.64
N ASP A 242 12.70 16.22 -14.42
CA ASP A 242 13.60 16.75 -13.39
C ASP A 242 13.60 15.81 -12.20
N HIS A 243 14.78 15.26 -11.88
CA HIS A 243 14.93 14.26 -10.83
C HIS A 243 14.70 14.87 -9.42
N GLU A 244 15.08 16.13 -9.19
CA GLU A 244 14.86 16.79 -7.91
C GLU A 244 13.37 17.07 -7.68
N ALA A 245 12.67 17.55 -8.72
CA ALA A 245 11.23 17.75 -8.70
C ALA A 245 10.47 16.41 -8.53
N PHE A 246 10.98 15.30 -9.08
CA PHE A 246 10.43 13.98 -8.82
C PHE A 246 10.63 13.55 -7.36
N LEU A 247 11.82 13.75 -6.80
CA LEU A 247 12.11 13.38 -5.40
C LEU A 247 11.33 14.22 -4.38
N SER A 248 10.98 15.47 -4.71
CA SER A 248 10.12 16.32 -3.87
C SER A 248 8.63 16.02 -4.00
N GLY A 249 8.21 15.17 -4.95
CA GLY A 249 6.81 14.84 -5.21
C GLY A 249 6.06 15.89 -6.05
N ASP A 250 6.76 16.85 -6.67
CA ASP A 250 6.19 17.90 -7.49
C ASP A 250 6.00 17.47 -8.95
N LEU A 251 6.78 16.47 -9.40
CA LEU A 251 6.76 15.96 -10.77
C LEU A 251 6.68 14.43 -10.76
N THR A 252 5.90 13.88 -11.70
CA THR A 252 5.81 12.45 -11.96
C THR A 252 6.32 12.09 -13.35
N PRO A 253 7.32 11.22 -13.49
CA PRO A 253 7.66 10.60 -14.78
C PRO A 253 6.53 9.66 -15.20
N VAL A 254 6.09 9.78 -16.46
CA VAL A 254 4.94 9.04 -16.99
C VAL A 254 5.38 8.04 -18.05
N PHE A 255 5.01 6.79 -17.84
CA PHE A 255 5.21 5.69 -18.78
C PHE A 255 3.87 5.21 -19.33
N PHE A 256 3.87 4.82 -20.60
CA PHE A 256 2.69 4.27 -21.28
C PHE A 256 2.91 2.81 -21.64
N GLY A 257 1.87 1.97 -21.49
CA GLY A 257 1.98 0.57 -21.83
C GLY A 257 0.69 -0.23 -21.64
N THR A 258 0.81 -1.54 -21.76
CA THR A 258 -0.25 -2.49 -21.45
C THR A 258 0.28 -3.64 -20.61
N ALA A 259 -0.14 -3.69 -19.36
CA ALA A 259 0.26 -4.78 -18.46
C ALA A 259 -0.25 -6.14 -18.96
N LEU A 260 -1.45 -6.20 -19.54
CA LEU A 260 -2.00 -7.43 -20.09
C LEU A 260 -1.13 -7.95 -21.25
N GLY A 261 -0.61 -7.04 -22.07
CA GLY A 261 0.25 -7.35 -23.21
C GLY A 261 1.74 -7.52 -22.86
N ASN A 262 2.15 -7.42 -21.61
CA ASN A 262 3.56 -7.45 -21.17
C ASN A 262 4.42 -6.35 -21.81
N PHE A 263 3.86 -5.17 -22.06
CA PHE A 263 4.56 -4.15 -22.82
C PHE A 263 4.69 -2.84 -22.05
N GLY A 264 5.90 -2.28 -22.02
CA GLY A 264 6.23 -1.02 -21.36
C GLY A 264 6.42 -1.11 -19.84
N VAL A 265 6.18 -2.29 -19.24
CA VAL A 265 6.37 -2.51 -17.79
C VAL A 265 7.85 -2.57 -17.43
N ASP A 266 8.67 -3.14 -18.30
CA ASP A 266 10.13 -3.16 -18.20
C ASP A 266 10.73 -1.75 -18.18
N HIS A 267 10.33 -0.89 -19.10
CA HIS A 267 10.81 0.50 -19.15
C HIS A 267 10.42 1.29 -17.88
N MET A 268 9.21 1.07 -17.38
CA MET A 268 8.75 1.66 -16.13
C MET A 268 9.57 1.13 -14.94
N LEU A 269 9.84 -0.17 -14.90
CA LEU A 269 10.62 -0.79 -13.82
C LEU A 269 12.08 -0.32 -13.85
N ASP A 270 12.68 -0.19 -15.04
CA ASP A 270 14.01 0.40 -15.22
C ASP A 270 14.06 1.83 -14.66
N GLY A 271 13.10 2.69 -15.04
CA GLY A 271 13.00 4.04 -14.52
C GLY A 271 12.77 4.08 -13.01
N LEU A 272 11.99 3.14 -12.46
CA LEU A 272 11.77 3.07 -11.03
C LEU A 272 13.05 2.75 -10.27
N VAL A 273 13.84 1.74 -10.68
CA VAL A 273 15.08 1.40 -9.97
C VAL A 273 16.18 2.43 -10.16
N GLU A 274 16.17 3.16 -11.28
CA GLU A 274 17.13 4.21 -11.57
C GLU A 274 16.86 5.48 -10.76
N TRP A 275 15.58 5.91 -10.67
CA TRP A 275 15.22 7.23 -10.12
C TRP A 275 14.61 7.19 -8.72
N ALA A 276 13.98 6.09 -8.31
CA ALA A 276 13.44 6.02 -6.97
C ALA A 276 14.54 6.22 -5.91
N PRO A 277 14.24 6.94 -4.81
CA PRO A 277 15.24 7.20 -3.79
C PRO A 277 15.71 5.91 -3.11
N ALA A 278 16.94 5.93 -2.62
CA ALA A 278 17.37 5.05 -1.55
C ALA A 278 16.52 5.31 -0.30
N PRO A 279 16.60 4.45 0.73
CA PRO A 279 15.76 4.60 1.93
C PRO A 279 15.78 5.99 2.53
N MET A 280 14.61 6.62 2.59
CA MET A 280 14.45 8.01 3.03
C MET A 280 14.40 8.13 4.56
N PRO A 281 14.79 9.31 5.13
CA PRO A 281 14.69 9.59 6.55
C PRO A 281 13.27 9.43 7.09
N ARG A 282 13.13 9.03 8.35
CA ARG A 282 11.83 8.86 9.05
C ARG A 282 11.80 9.67 10.35
N LYS A 283 10.67 10.34 10.59
CA LYS A 283 10.43 11.11 11.80
C LYS A 283 10.05 10.22 12.97
N THR A 284 10.56 10.56 14.15
CA THR A 284 10.14 10.03 15.43
C THR A 284 9.60 11.16 16.32
N ASP A 285 9.11 10.83 17.49
CA ASP A 285 8.70 11.79 18.52
C ASP A 285 9.85 12.63 19.06
N THR A 286 11.10 12.18 18.92
CA THR A 286 12.29 12.85 19.46
C THR A 286 13.23 13.42 18.40
N ARG A 287 13.36 12.77 17.23
CA ARG A 287 14.30 13.16 16.17
C ARG A 287 13.96 12.58 14.80
N VAL A 288 14.73 12.91 13.80
CA VAL A 288 14.71 12.25 12.49
C VAL A 288 15.78 11.17 12.46
N VAL A 289 15.42 9.98 12.00
CA VAL A 289 16.33 8.84 11.79
C VAL A 289 16.69 8.77 10.32
N VAL A 290 17.98 8.65 10.02
CA VAL A 290 18.47 8.47 8.64
C VAL A 290 19.00 7.06 8.42
N ALA A 291 18.86 6.55 7.20
CA ALA A 291 19.22 5.18 6.86
C ALA A 291 20.71 4.86 7.05
N ALA A 292 21.59 5.88 7.01
CA ALA A 292 23.04 5.74 7.19
C ALA A 292 23.47 5.47 8.65
N GLU A 293 22.56 5.57 9.63
CA GLU A 293 22.90 5.29 11.03
C GLU A 293 23.21 3.81 11.25
N GLU A 294 24.25 3.52 12.03
CA GLU A 294 24.71 2.15 12.29
C GLU A 294 23.77 1.37 13.24
N LYS A 295 23.12 2.09 14.17
CA LYS A 295 22.20 1.46 15.12
C LYS A 295 20.91 1.05 14.44
N PHE A 296 20.50 -0.18 14.71
CA PHE A 296 19.25 -0.70 14.19
C PHE A 296 18.04 0.05 14.75
N THR A 297 17.16 0.45 13.86
CA THR A 297 15.81 0.91 14.17
C THR A 297 14.81 0.42 13.14
N GLY A 298 13.58 0.18 13.57
CA GLY A 298 12.51 -0.21 12.68
C GLY A 298 11.13 -0.04 13.33
N PHE A 299 10.10 -0.01 12.51
CA PHE A 299 8.71 0.10 12.97
C PHE A 299 7.79 -0.89 12.27
N VAL A 300 6.78 -1.34 13.00
CA VAL A 300 5.75 -2.25 12.52
C VAL A 300 4.61 -1.45 11.90
N PHE A 301 4.34 -1.67 10.62
CA PHE A 301 3.24 -0.99 9.92
C PHE A 301 2.04 -1.90 9.62
N LYS A 302 2.23 -3.22 9.73
CA LYS A 302 1.20 -4.21 9.41
C LYS A 302 1.36 -5.46 10.27
N ILE A 303 0.23 -6.05 10.64
CA ILE A 303 0.18 -7.40 11.22
C ILE A 303 -0.76 -8.23 10.36
N GLN A 304 -0.40 -9.48 10.13
CA GLN A 304 -1.20 -10.42 9.37
C GLN A 304 -1.16 -11.80 10.00
N ALA A 305 -2.34 -12.38 10.24
CA ALA A 305 -2.45 -13.74 10.76
C ALA A 305 -2.81 -14.72 9.64
N ASN A 306 -2.52 -15.99 9.91
CA ASN A 306 -3.00 -17.14 9.13
C ASN A 306 -2.69 -17.07 7.62
N MET A 307 -1.51 -16.52 7.27
CA MET A 307 -1.04 -16.51 5.88
C MET A 307 -0.83 -17.94 5.35
N ASP A 308 -0.50 -18.89 6.21
CA ASP A 308 -0.50 -20.33 5.91
C ASP A 308 -1.73 -20.97 6.59
N PRO A 309 -2.70 -21.52 5.83
CA PRO A 309 -3.87 -22.19 6.40
C PRO A 309 -3.54 -23.38 7.32
N LYS A 310 -2.34 -23.96 7.17
CA LYS A 310 -1.87 -25.10 7.97
C LYS A 310 -1.26 -24.67 9.30
N HIS A 311 -0.79 -23.43 9.38
CA HIS A 311 -0.13 -22.88 10.56
C HIS A 311 -0.87 -21.61 11.01
N ARG A 312 -1.36 -21.61 12.25
CA ARG A 312 -1.97 -20.42 12.88
C ARG A 312 -0.87 -19.48 13.35
N ASP A 313 -0.13 -18.93 12.40
CA ASP A 313 0.92 -17.98 12.67
C ASP A 313 0.45 -16.53 12.48
N ARG A 314 1.11 -15.62 13.14
CA ARG A 314 0.95 -14.18 12.97
C ARG A 314 2.31 -13.59 12.64
N VAL A 315 2.34 -12.75 11.62
CA VAL A 315 3.54 -12.06 11.17
C VAL A 315 3.34 -10.57 11.32
N ALA A 316 4.28 -9.90 12.00
CA ALA A 316 4.37 -8.45 12.04
C ALA A 316 5.37 -7.99 10.97
N PHE A 317 4.91 -7.17 10.05
CA PHE A 317 5.75 -6.60 9.00
C PHE A 317 6.41 -5.33 9.52
N MET A 318 7.73 -5.35 9.55
CA MET A 318 8.56 -4.26 10.06
C MET A 318 9.37 -3.64 8.92
N ARG A 319 9.31 -2.33 8.80
CA ARG A 319 10.25 -1.54 7.99
C ARG A 319 11.53 -1.32 8.78
N VAL A 320 12.65 -1.75 8.24
CA VAL A 320 13.97 -1.38 8.75
C VAL A 320 14.29 0.05 8.31
N VAL A 321 14.54 0.95 9.25
CA VAL A 321 14.79 2.37 8.97
C VAL A 321 16.27 2.69 8.99
N SER A 322 17.02 2.13 9.93
CA SER A 322 18.47 2.29 10.04
C SER A 322 19.13 1.03 10.56
N GLY A 323 20.43 0.93 10.38
CA GLY A 323 21.25 -0.17 10.84
C GLY A 323 21.01 -1.48 10.08
N ARG A 324 21.60 -2.53 10.61
CA ARG A 324 21.53 -3.88 10.06
C ARG A 324 20.84 -4.80 11.07
N TYR A 325 19.83 -5.53 10.61
CA TYR A 325 19.28 -6.66 11.33
C TYR A 325 20.23 -7.85 11.20
N GLU A 326 20.50 -8.52 12.28
CA GLU A 326 21.19 -9.81 12.35
C GLU A 326 20.33 -10.80 13.14
N LYS A 327 20.26 -12.04 12.66
CA LYS A 327 19.51 -13.10 13.32
C LYS A 327 19.97 -13.27 14.78
N GLY A 328 19.00 -13.33 15.67
CA GLY A 328 19.25 -13.47 17.11
C GLY A 328 19.61 -12.17 17.82
N MET A 329 19.58 -11.01 17.13
CA MET A 329 19.87 -9.75 17.79
C MET A 329 18.83 -9.40 18.85
N LYS A 330 19.29 -8.67 19.88
CA LYS A 330 18.46 -8.19 20.98
C LYS A 330 18.03 -6.75 20.68
N LEU A 331 16.72 -6.50 20.65
CA LEU A 331 16.14 -5.21 20.39
C LEU A 331 15.22 -4.77 21.53
N ARG A 332 15.17 -3.46 21.77
CA ARG A 332 14.21 -2.86 22.69
C ARG A 332 12.89 -2.62 21.96
N GLN A 333 11.82 -3.26 22.43
CA GLN A 333 10.46 -2.91 22.07
C GLN A 333 10.02 -1.70 22.89
N VAL A 334 9.99 -0.53 22.28
CA VAL A 334 9.85 0.75 22.97
C VAL A 334 8.56 0.86 23.78
N ARG A 335 7.41 0.48 23.19
CA ARG A 335 6.10 0.54 23.86
C ARG A 335 6.06 -0.27 25.16
N THR A 336 6.62 -1.46 25.17
CA THR A 336 6.62 -2.34 26.35
C THR A 336 7.80 -2.11 27.29
N LYS A 337 8.78 -1.29 26.86
CA LYS A 337 10.06 -1.06 27.54
C LYS A 337 10.84 -2.36 27.84
N LYS A 338 10.63 -3.39 27.02
CA LYS A 338 11.27 -4.70 27.17
C LYS A 338 12.27 -4.94 26.06
N ASP A 339 13.35 -5.61 26.43
CA ASP A 339 14.29 -6.13 25.45
C ASP A 339 13.81 -7.51 24.99
N VAL A 340 13.72 -7.69 23.68
CA VAL A 340 13.30 -8.93 23.04
C VAL A 340 14.39 -9.43 22.10
N VAL A 341 14.58 -10.73 22.05
CA VAL A 341 15.49 -11.37 21.09
C VAL A 341 14.69 -11.72 19.84
N ILE A 342 15.12 -11.20 18.70
CA ILE A 342 14.55 -11.56 17.40
C ILE A 342 15.32 -12.78 16.90
N SER A 343 14.84 -13.95 17.29
CA SER A 343 15.51 -15.23 17.00
C SER A 343 15.51 -15.54 15.50
N ASP A 344 14.52 -15.04 14.77
CA ASP A 344 14.33 -15.30 13.36
C ASP A 344 13.45 -14.24 12.70
N ALA A 345 13.77 -13.89 11.45
CA ALA A 345 12.98 -12.99 10.63
C ALA A 345 12.74 -13.61 9.25
N LEU A 346 11.67 -13.17 8.61
CA LEU A 346 11.21 -13.67 7.33
C LEU A 346 11.32 -12.60 6.25
N THR A 347 11.64 -13.03 5.04
CA THR A 347 11.40 -12.27 3.81
C THR A 347 10.38 -13.01 2.96
N PHE A 348 9.84 -12.32 1.95
CA PHE A 348 8.74 -12.80 1.13
C PHE A 348 9.13 -12.69 -0.34
N MET A 349 9.25 -13.81 -1.03
CA MET A 349 9.55 -13.87 -2.44
C MET A 349 8.36 -14.49 -3.18
N ALA A 350 7.62 -13.67 -3.91
CA ALA A 350 6.47 -14.11 -4.73
C ALA A 350 5.47 -15.03 -3.99
N GLY A 351 5.23 -14.79 -2.69
CA GLY A 351 4.34 -15.59 -1.83
C GLY A 351 5.03 -16.70 -1.04
N ASP A 352 6.28 -17.02 -1.34
CA ASP A 352 7.07 -17.95 -0.54
C ASP A 352 7.80 -17.21 0.59
N ARG A 353 7.91 -17.84 1.76
CA ARG A 353 8.61 -17.31 2.92
C ARG A 353 9.99 -17.91 3.03
N SER A 354 10.97 -17.08 3.28
CA SER A 354 12.35 -17.49 3.52
C SER A 354 12.87 -16.87 4.80
N HIS A 355 13.60 -17.63 5.58
CA HIS A 355 14.33 -17.11 6.73
C HIS A 355 15.52 -16.29 6.26
N ILE A 356 15.79 -15.19 6.94
CA ILE A 356 16.92 -14.32 6.62
C ILE A 356 17.88 -14.21 7.78
N GLU A 357 19.16 -14.15 7.46
CA GLU A 357 20.22 -13.95 8.44
C GLU A 357 20.48 -12.45 8.70
N GLU A 358 20.21 -11.60 7.68
CA GLU A 358 20.45 -10.16 7.74
C GLU A 358 19.47 -9.36 6.90
N ALA A 359 19.22 -8.11 7.29
CA ALA A 359 18.48 -7.12 6.52
C ALA A 359 19.02 -5.71 6.82
N TYR A 360 18.80 -4.79 5.89
CA TYR A 360 19.35 -3.45 5.93
C TYR A 360 18.25 -2.39 5.91
N ALA A 361 18.62 -1.15 6.22
CA ALA A 361 17.71 -0.03 6.05
C ALA A 361 17.08 -0.04 4.65
N GLY A 362 15.76 0.08 4.60
CA GLY A 362 14.97 -0.07 3.37
C GLY A 362 14.22 -1.39 3.28
N ASP A 363 14.73 -2.46 3.86
CA ASP A 363 14.07 -3.77 3.77
C ASP A 363 12.79 -3.84 4.62
N ILE A 364 11.88 -4.70 4.16
CA ILE A 364 10.69 -5.11 4.92
C ILE A 364 10.92 -6.54 5.39
N ILE A 365 10.86 -6.75 6.70
CA ILE A 365 11.02 -8.07 7.30
C ILE A 365 9.79 -8.47 8.09
N GLY A 366 9.50 -9.77 8.12
CA GLY A 366 8.43 -10.34 8.92
C GLY A 366 8.96 -10.87 10.25
N LEU A 367 8.34 -10.48 11.35
CA LEU A 367 8.62 -11.00 12.68
C LEU A 367 7.50 -11.93 13.12
N HIS A 368 7.85 -13.08 13.70
CA HIS A 368 6.85 -13.93 14.34
C HIS A 368 6.21 -13.22 15.53
N ASN A 369 4.90 -13.06 15.48
CA ASN A 369 4.14 -12.35 16.51
C ASN A 369 3.30 -13.31 17.36
N HIS A 370 3.70 -13.50 18.60
CA HIS A 370 2.96 -14.28 19.58
C HIS A 370 1.88 -13.48 20.34
N GLY A 371 1.46 -12.32 19.79
CA GLY A 371 0.44 -11.46 20.38
C GLY A 371 1.00 -10.29 21.19
N THR A 372 2.30 -10.07 21.19
CA THR A 372 2.95 -8.96 21.92
C THR A 372 3.31 -7.77 21.03
N ILE A 373 3.42 -7.97 19.73
CA ILE A 373 3.75 -6.92 18.76
C ILE A 373 2.45 -6.31 18.23
N GLN A 374 2.40 -4.99 18.19
CA GLN A 374 1.28 -4.20 17.66
C GLN A 374 1.73 -3.33 16.48
N ILE A 375 0.77 -2.93 15.63
CA ILE A 375 1.02 -1.90 14.60
C ILE A 375 1.48 -0.64 15.33
N GLY A 376 2.50 0.05 14.77
CA GLY A 376 3.13 1.22 15.39
C GLY A 376 4.25 0.92 16.38
N ASP A 377 4.48 -0.36 16.73
CA ASP A 377 5.61 -0.69 17.59
C ASP A 377 6.93 -0.32 16.94
N THR A 378 7.77 0.33 17.72
CA THR A 378 9.15 0.68 17.35
C THR A 378 10.12 -0.25 18.04
N PHE A 379 11.09 -0.73 17.28
CA PHE A 379 12.21 -1.54 17.75
C PHE A 379 13.53 -0.82 17.53
N THR A 380 14.37 -0.77 18.57
CA THR A 380 15.66 -0.06 18.53
C THR A 380 16.77 -0.84 19.23
N GLN A 381 18.01 -0.46 18.99
CA GLN A 381 19.15 -0.90 19.79
C GLN A 381 19.33 -0.02 21.04
N GLY A 382 18.28 0.05 21.88
CA GLY A 382 18.34 0.66 23.22
C GLY A 382 17.88 2.11 23.32
N GLU A 383 17.56 2.79 22.23
CA GLU A 383 17.03 4.16 22.23
C GLU A 383 15.52 4.15 22.48
N ASP A 384 15.03 5.01 23.37
CA ASP A 384 13.60 5.21 23.61
C ASP A 384 13.08 6.33 22.69
N MET A 385 12.58 5.95 21.52
CA MET A 385 11.92 6.83 20.54
C MET A 385 10.82 6.06 19.82
N LYS A 386 9.80 6.76 19.32
CA LYS A 386 8.67 6.16 18.59
C LYS A 386 8.56 6.78 17.20
N PHE A 387 8.49 5.96 16.15
CA PHE A 387 8.19 6.44 14.82
C PHE A 387 6.75 6.96 14.75
N THR A 388 6.57 8.11 14.10
CA THR A 388 5.29 8.83 14.01
C THR A 388 4.66 8.70 12.63
N GLY A 389 3.38 9.07 12.55
CA GLY A 389 2.64 9.15 11.27
C GLY A 389 2.09 7.82 10.77
N ILE A 390 1.95 6.80 11.63
CA ILE A 390 1.24 5.56 11.28
C ILE A 390 -0.22 5.74 11.67
N PRO A 391 -1.14 5.94 10.68
CA PRO A 391 -2.50 6.37 10.99
C PRO A 391 -3.39 5.22 11.47
N ASN A 392 -4.27 5.55 12.41
CA ASN A 392 -5.44 4.78 12.77
C ASN A 392 -6.65 5.71 12.65
N PHE A 393 -7.59 5.41 11.75
CA PHE A 393 -8.75 6.25 11.47
C PHE A 393 -9.96 5.75 12.23
N ALA A 394 -10.82 6.67 12.68
CA ALA A 394 -12.12 6.29 13.24
C ALA A 394 -12.99 5.66 12.14
N PRO A 395 -13.71 4.57 12.44
CA PRO A 395 -14.56 3.90 11.47
C PRO A 395 -15.80 4.75 11.14
N GLU A 396 -16.39 4.47 9.97
CA GLU A 396 -17.56 5.17 9.44
C GLU A 396 -18.84 4.33 9.51
N LEU A 397 -18.71 3.01 9.57
CA LEU A 397 -19.82 2.06 9.65
C LEU A 397 -19.74 1.24 10.93
N PHE A 398 -20.87 1.02 11.57
CA PHE A 398 -20.95 0.29 12.83
C PHE A 398 -22.02 -0.79 12.79
N ARG A 399 -21.69 -1.97 13.34
CA ARG A 399 -22.61 -3.08 13.50
C ARG A 399 -22.38 -3.74 14.85
N ARG A 400 -23.46 -4.16 15.51
CA ARG A 400 -23.38 -5.06 16.66
C ARG A 400 -23.18 -6.46 16.14
N ILE A 401 -22.25 -7.22 16.75
CA ILE A 401 -22.05 -8.62 16.41
C ILE A 401 -22.72 -9.52 17.44
N ARG A 402 -23.46 -10.52 16.95
CA ARG A 402 -24.16 -11.52 17.74
C ARG A 402 -23.72 -12.90 17.34
N LEU A 403 -23.59 -13.77 18.35
CA LEU A 403 -23.31 -15.20 18.13
C LEU A 403 -24.59 -15.96 17.77
N ARG A 404 -24.47 -16.90 16.85
CA ARG A 404 -25.50 -17.93 16.67
C ARG A 404 -25.42 -18.99 17.78
N ASP A 405 -24.21 -19.33 18.21
CA ASP A 405 -23.93 -20.28 19.29
C ASP A 405 -23.33 -19.55 20.50
N PRO A 406 -24.09 -19.36 21.60
CA PRO A 406 -23.61 -18.65 22.80
C PRO A 406 -22.37 -19.25 23.44
N LEU A 407 -22.10 -20.54 23.24
CA LEU A 407 -20.94 -21.23 23.82
C LEU A 407 -19.61 -20.77 23.21
N LYS A 408 -19.64 -20.09 22.06
CA LYS A 408 -18.44 -19.62 21.35
C LYS A 408 -18.04 -18.17 21.69
N GLN A 409 -18.53 -17.61 22.79
CA GLN A 409 -18.24 -16.21 23.19
C GLN A 409 -16.73 -15.93 23.31
N LYS A 410 -15.98 -16.86 23.91
CA LYS A 410 -14.52 -16.69 24.05
C LYS A 410 -13.80 -16.69 22.71
N GLN A 411 -14.22 -17.58 21.79
CA GLN A 411 -13.65 -17.67 20.45
C GLN A 411 -13.99 -16.39 19.63
N LEU A 412 -15.22 -15.88 19.73
CA LEU A 412 -15.62 -14.63 19.10
C LEU A 412 -14.75 -13.48 19.59
N LEU A 413 -14.64 -13.27 20.90
CA LEU A 413 -13.84 -12.19 21.47
C LEU A 413 -12.38 -12.30 21.04
N LYS A 414 -11.80 -13.49 21.11
CA LYS A 414 -10.42 -13.75 20.65
C LYS A 414 -10.27 -13.39 19.17
N GLY A 415 -11.18 -13.87 18.31
CA GLY A 415 -11.14 -13.57 16.87
C GLY A 415 -11.25 -12.08 16.58
N LEU A 416 -12.19 -11.39 17.20
CA LEU A 416 -12.38 -9.96 17.00
C LEU A 416 -11.18 -9.13 17.48
N VAL A 417 -10.60 -9.44 18.64
CA VAL A 417 -9.40 -8.76 19.14
C VAL A 417 -8.24 -8.96 18.15
N GLN A 418 -8.01 -10.19 17.69
CA GLN A 418 -6.93 -10.46 16.76
C GLN A 418 -7.14 -9.78 15.40
N LEU A 419 -8.36 -9.77 14.86
CA LEU A 419 -8.70 -9.05 13.62
C LEU A 419 -8.59 -7.54 13.79
N SER A 420 -8.87 -7.01 14.98
CA SER A 420 -8.67 -5.60 15.30
C SER A 420 -7.17 -5.24 15.38
N GLU A 421 -6.35 -6.10 15.98
CA GLU A 421 -4.89 -5.93 16.03
C GLU A 421 -4.23 -5.96 14.64
N GLU A 422 -4.82 -6.68 13.69
CA GLU A 422 -4.42 -6.68 12.28
C GLU A 422 -4.91 -5.42 11.54
N GLY A 423 -5.81 -4.64 12.15
CA GLY A 423 -6.44 -3.47 11.51
C GLY A 423 -7.51 -3.83 10.47
N ALA A 424 -8.01 -5.07 10.47
CA ALA A 424 -9.08 -5.49 9.56
C ALA A 424 -10.41 -4.81 9.90
N VAL A 425 -10.65 -4.56 11.20
CA VAL A 425 -11.79 -3.81 11.75
C VAL A 425 -11.37 -3.18 13.07
N GLN A 426 -12.23 -2.32 13.62
CA GLN A 426 -12.13 -1.83 15.00
C GLN A 426 -13.22 -2.46 15.85
N VAL A 427 -12.90 -2.75 17.11
CA VAL A 427 -13.84 -3.36 18.05
C VAL A 427 -14.04 -2.41 19.21
N PHE A 428 -15.30 -2.13 19.55
CA PHE A 428 -15.68 -1.26 20.68
C PHE A 428 -16.49 -2.06 21.69
N ARG A 429 -16.13 -1.92 22.94
CA ARG A 429 -16.78 -2.54 24.10
C ARG A 429 -17.43 -1.43 24.93
N PRO A 430 -18.75 -1.20 24.81
CA PRO A 430 -19.44 -0.20 25.62
C PRO A 430 -19.22 -0.42 27.12
N LEU A 431 -19.10 0.66 27.89
CA LEU A 431 -18.85 0.55 29.34
C LEU A 431 -20.10 0.07 30.11
N THR A 432 -21.30 0.28 29.58
CA THR A 432 -22.56 0.00 30.24
C THR A 432 -23.19 -1.35 29.98
N ASN A 433 -22.64 -2.10 29.01
CA ASN A 433 -23.17 -3.42 28.63
C ASN A 433 -22.07 -4.31 28.04
N ASN A 434 -22.41 -5.57 27.76
CA ASN A 434 -21.48 -6.56 27.19
C ASN A 434 -21.60 -6.70 25.68
N ASP A 435 -22.15 -5.71 24.97
CA ASP A 435 -22.21 -5.74 23.52
C ASP A 435 -20.81 -5.62 22.91
N LEU A 436 -20.64 -6.23 21.76
CA LEU A 436 -19.47 -6.04 20.92
C LEU A 436 -19.90 -5.28 19.66
N ILE A 437 -19.38 -4.08 19.48
CA ILE A 437 -19.64 -3.24 18.31
C ILE A 437 -18.42 -3.31 17.44
N VAL A 438 -18.61 -3.65 16.17
CA VAL A 438 -17.57 -3.69 15.14
C VAL A 438 -17.70 -2.43 14.28
N GLY A 439 -16.60 -1.70 14.16
CA GLY A 439 -16.47 -0.53 13.31
C GLY A 439 -15.62 -0.85 12.08
N ALA A 440 -16.05 -0.37 10.92
CA ALA A 440 -15.38 -0.56 9.64
C ALA A 440 -15.41 0.73 8.81
N VAL A 441 -14.49 0.85 7.86
CA VAL A 441 -14.50 1.93 6.86
C VAL A 441 -15.50 1.60 5.75
N GLY A 442 -15.60 0.33 5.35
CA GLY A 442 -16.47 -0.11 4.29
C GLY A 442 -17.22 -1.41 4.59
N ILE A 443 -18.25 -1.68 3.78
CA ILE A 443 -19.17 -2.82 3.99
C ILE A 443 -18.45 -4.16 3.80
N LEU A 444 -17.53 -4.25 2.84
CA LEU A 444 -16.81 -5.50 2.54
C LEU A 444 -15.97 -5.98 3.74
N GLN A 445 -15.50 -5.07 4.61
CA GLN A 445 -14.77 -5.46 5.81
C GLN A 445 -15.62 -6.36 6.74
N PHE A 446 -16.93 -6.09 6.89
CA PHE A 446 -17.81 -6.96 7.68
C PHE A 446 -17.92 -8.37 7.08
N GLU A 447 -17.98 -8.48 5.75
CA GLU A 447 -18.03 -9.77 5.08
C GLU A 447 -16.71 -10.55 5.24
N VAL A 448 -15.57 -9.85 5.10
CA VAL A 448 -14.23 -10.42 5.34
C VAL A 448 -14.13 -10.94 6.77
N VAL A 449 -14.54 -10.13 7.75
CA VAL A 449 -14.51 -10.53 9.16
C VAL A 449 -15.40 -11.73 9.44
N SER A 450 -16.64 -11.76 8.90
CA SER A 450 -17.52 -12.93 9.03
C SER A 450 -16.90 -14.20 8.44
N SER A 451 -16.32 -14.10 7.25
CA SER A 451 -15.66 -15.22 6.59
C SER A 451 -14.47 -15.73 7.41
N ARG A 452 -13.64 -14.82 7.91
CA ARG A 452 -12.47 -15.16 8.73
C ARG A 452 -12.85 -15.71 10.10
N LEU A 453 -13.87 -15.15 10.76
CA LEU A 453 -14.40 -15.73 12.02
C LEU A 453 -14.87 -17.17 11.81
N LYS A 454 -15.52 -17.46 10.69
CA LYS A 454 -15.98 -18.81 10.37
C LYS A 454 -14.82 -19.75 10.04
N SER A 455 -13.90 -19.36 9.16
CA SER A 455 -12.83 -20.23 8.66
C SER A 455 -11.70 -20.41 9.69
N GLU A 456 -11.31 -19.35 10.41
CA GLU A 456 -10.14 -19.35 11.28
C GLU A 456 -10.49 -19.65 12.75
N TYR A 457 -11.67 -19.21 13.22
CA TYR A 457 -12.08 -19.32 14.62
C TYR A 457 -13.25 -20.28 14.84
N ASN A 458 -13.83 -20.82 13.76
CA ASN A 458 -15.02 -21.67 13.80
C ASN A 458 -16.20 -20.99 14.50
N VAL A 459 -16.41 -19.68 14.25
CA VAL A 459 -17.47 -18.86 14.84
C VAL A 459 -18.41 -18.38 13.74
N GLU A 460 -19.69 -18.71 13.86
CA GLU A 460 -20.73 -18.10 13.05
C GLU A 460 -21.39 -16.96 13.83
N ALA A 461 -21.29 -15.78 13.26
CA ALA A 461 -21.82 -14.56 13.82
C ALA A 461 -22.72 -13.85 12.82
N VAL A 462 -23.66 -13.05 13.32
CA VAL A 462 -24.55 -12.20 12.53
C VAL A 462 -24.38 -10.75 12.95
N TYR A 463 -24.59 -9.83 12.02
CA TYR A 463 -24.54 -8.40 12.28
C TYR A 463 -25.94 -7.83 12.47
N GLU A 464 -26.09 -6.99 13.49
CA GLU A 464 -27.30 -6.23 13.74
C GLU A 464 -27.01 -4.73 13.65
N SER A 465 -28.00 -3.95 13.30
CA SER A 465 -27.91 -2.50 13.34
C SER A 465 -27.68 -2.02 14.77
N VAL A 466 -26.89 -0.96 14.91
CA VAL A 466 -26.64 -0.29 16.19
C VAL A 466 -26.80 1.22 16.01
N ASN A 467 -27.25 1.88 17.05
CA ASN A 467 -27.41 3.34 17.03
C ASN A 467 -26.07 4.04 17.33
N VAL A 468 -25.12 3.88 16.41
CA VAL A 468 -23.82 4.55 16.43
C VAL A 468 -23.51 5.00 15.01
N SER A 469 -23.25 6.28 14.82
CA SER A 469 -22.88 6.84 13.52
C SER A 469 -21.43 7.30 13.44
N THR A 470 -20.76 7.47 14.57
CA THR A 470 -19.33 7.84 14.56
C THR A 470 -18.67 7.51 15.90
N ALA A 471 -17.35 7.38 15.87
CA ALA A 471 -16.52 7.21 17.07
C ALA A 471 -15.42 8.28 17.09
N ARG A 472 -14.99 8.66 18.29
CA ARG A 472 -13.84 9.55 18.51
C ARG A 472 -13.07 9.08 19.73
N TRP A 473 -11.75 9.02 19.63
CA TRP A 473 -10.91 8.86 20.82
C TRP A 473 -10.94 10.11 21.65
N VAL A 474 -11.02 9.97 22.97
CA VAL A 474 -11.19 11.09 23.89
C VAL A 474 -10.00 11.21 24.83
N GLU A 475 -9.51 12.45 24.96
CA GLU A 475 -8.37 12.81 25.78
C GLU A 475 -8.66 14.13 26.51
N CYS A 476 -8.18 14.26 27.74
CA CYS A 476 -8.27 15.49 28.50
C CYS A 476 -7.08 15.60 29.44
N ASP A 477 -6.47 16.78 29.51
CA ASP A 477 -5.33 17.03 30.41
C ASP A 477 -5.78 17.27 31.86
N ASP A 478 -7.03 17.75 32.06
CA ASP A 478 -7.62 17.94 33.38
C ASP A 478 -8.30 16.65 33.85
N VAL A 479 -7.70 15.96 34.80
CA VAL A 479 -8.16 14.67 35.33
C VAL A 479 -9.57 14.82 35.95
N LYS A 480 -9.87 15.92 36.66
CA LYS A 480 -11.16 16.09 37.33
C LYS A 480 -12.30 16.30 36.32
N LYS A 481 -12.06 17.14 35.33
CA LYS A 481 -13.02 17.35 34.22
C LYS A 481 -13.21 16.11 33.38
N PHE A 482 -12.14 15.33 33.19
CA PHE A 482 -12.23 14.08 32.45
C PHE A 482 -13.07 13.02 33.20
N GLU A 483 -12.91 12.89 34.51
CA GLU A 483 -13.74 12.00 35.32
C GLU A 483 -15.22 12.44 35.33
N GLU A 484 -15.48 13.75 35.38
CA GLU A 484 -16.85 14.29 35.26
C GLU A 484 -17.45 13.97 33.88
N PHE A 485 -16.69 14.18 32.83
CA PHE A 485 -17.06 13.82 31.44
C PHE A 485 -17.42 12.34 31.34
N LYS A 486 -16.57 11.44 31.83
CA LYS A 486 -16.79 9.99 31.81
C LYS A 486 -18.11 9.63 32.52
N ARG A 487 -18.31 10.12 33.72
CA ARG A 487 -19.52 9.82 34.49
C ARG A 487 -20.82 10.30 33.81
N LYS A 488 -20.78 11.48 33.18
CA LYS A 488 -21.97 12.06 32.53
C LYS A 488 -22.27 11.46 31.15
N ASN A 489 -21.29 10.85 30.51
CA ASN A 489 -21.39 10.30 29.14
C ASN A 489 -21.16 8.79 29.08
N GLU A 490 -21.20 8.07 30.20
CA GLU A 490 -20.88 6.65 30.31
C GLU A 490 -21.61 5.79 29.27
N VAL A 491 -22.87 6.11 28.95
CA VAL A 491 -23.71 5.40 27.98
C VAL A 491 -23.13 5.46 26.55
N ASN A 492 -22.38 6.54 26.23
CA ASN A 492 -21.77 6.74 24.94
C ASN A 492 -20.24 6.45 24.95
N LEU A 493 -19.75 5.85 26.02
CA LEU A 493 -18.34 5.50 26.13
C LEU A 493 -18.11 4.01 25.89
N ALA A 494 -17.03 3.71 25.19
CA ALA A 494 -16.58 2.36 24.92
C ALA A 494 -15.05 2.28 24.98
N LEU A 495 -14.52 1.11 25.24
CA LEU A 495 -13.10 0.81 25.05
C LEU A 495 -12.88 0.20 23.67
N ASP A 496 -11.88 0.68 22.94
CA ASP A 496 -11.46 0.07 21.69
C ASP A 496 -10.72 -1.27 21.93
N GLY A 497 -10.25 -1.90 20.85
CA GLY A 497 -9.48 -3.16 20.93
C GLY A 497 -8.17 -3.06 21.70
N GLY A 498 -7.62 -1.87 21.89
CA GLY A 498 -6.40 -1.55 22.63
C GLY A 498 -6.65 -0.92 24.00
N ASP A 499 -7.89 -1.02 24.54
CA ASP A 499 -8.32 -0.45 25.82
C ASP A 499 -8.29 1.10 25.88
N ASN A 500 -8.34 1.77 24.73
CA ASN A 500 -8.41 3.22 24.68
C ASN A 500 -9.86 3.69 24.74
N LEU A 501 -10.09 4.76 25.52
CA LEU A 501 -11.42 5.30 25.69
C LEU A 501 -11.88 6.02 24.42
N SER A 502 -13.07 5.66 23.98
CA SER A 502 -13.72 6.22 22.79
C SER A 502 -15.13 6.68 23.10
N TYR A 503 -15.52 7.83 22.55
CA TYR A 503 -16.89 8.30 22.53
C TYR A 503 -17.58 7.78 21.26
N ILE A 504 -18.60 6.96 21.42
CA ILE A 504 -19.43 6.41 20.33
C ILE A 504 -20.73 7.20 20.24
N ALA A 505 -20.84 8.07 19.23
CA ALA A 505 -21.97 8.97 19.11
C ALA A 505 -23.10 8.37 18.28
N PRO A 506 -24.37 8.47 18.77
CA PRO A 506 -25.53 8.06 18.00
C PRO A 506 -25.70 8.86 16.69
N THR A 507 -25.39 10.14 16.72
CA THR A 507 -25.43 11.03 15.53
C THR A 507 -24.29 12.04 15.58
N MET A 508 -23.98 12.65 14.44
CA MET A 508 -23.03 13.77 14.38
C MET A 508 -23.47 14.97 15.20
N VAL A 509 -24.78 15.20 15.32
CA VAL A 509 -25.33 16.27 16.17
C VAL A 509 -25.01 16.03 17.65
N ASN A 510 -25.17 14.80 18.13
CA ASN A 510 -24.78 14.43 19.49
C ASN A 510 -23.29 14.67 19.75
N LEU A 511 -22.43 14.31 18.78
CA LEU A 511 -20.99 14.57 18.88
C LEU A 511 -20.72 16.07 19.03
N ASN A 512 -21.27 16.91 18.13
CA ASN A 512 -21.05 18.35 18.13
C ASN A 512 -21.51 18.99 19.44
N ILE A 513 -22.71 18.67 19.92
CA ILE A 513 -23.24 19.17 21.21
C ILE A 513 -22.31 18.74 22.36
N THR A 514 -21.80 17.53 22.36
CA THR A 514 -20.92 17.06 23.41
C THR A 514 -19.55 17.76 23.35
N GLN A 515 -19.02 18.03 22.18
CA GLN A 515 -17.79 18.81 22.00
C GLN A 515 -17.96 20.25 22.52
N GLU A 516 -19.06 20.90 22.20
CA GLU A 516 -19.38 22.26 22.71
C GLU A 516 -19.53 22.29 24.24
N ARG A 517 -20.13 21.26 24.82
CA ARG A 517 -20.34 21.14 26.28
C ARG A 517 -19.05 20.85 27.05
N TYR A 518 -18.10 20.18 26.44
CA TYR A 518 -16.84 19.78 27.06
C TYR A 518 -15.64 20.24 26.20
N PRO A 519 -15.39 21.55 26.10
CA PRO A 519 -14.32 22.10 25.26
C PRO A 519 -12.92 21.69 25.69
N GLU A 520 -12.75 21.22 26.92
CA GLU A 520 -11.46 20.72 27.43
C GLU A 520 -11.16 19.28 26.98
N VAL A 521 -12.17 18.53 26.54
CA VAL A 521 -12.03 17.16 26.05
C VAL A 521 -11.74 17.21 24.56
N ARG A 522 -10.64 16.63 24.17
CA ARG A 522 -10.26 16.48 22.76
C ARG A 522 -10.90 15.22 22.18
N PHE A 523 -11.64 15.39 21.09
CA PHE A 523 -12.29 14.30 20.33
C PHE A 523 -11.52 14.06 19.04
N ARG A 524 -10.67 13.04 19.01
CA ARG A 524 -9.79 12.74 17.89
C ARG A 524 -10.46 11.85 16.85
N LYS A 525 -10.47 12.28 15.59
CA LYS A 525 -10.90 11.47 14.43
C LYS A 525 -9.82 10.48 14.02
N THR A 526 -8.57 10.82 14.23
CA THR A 526 -7.40 9.98 13.96
C THR A 526 -6.58 9.83 15.23
N ARG A 527 -5.93 8.70 15.36
CA ARG A 527 -4.95 8.42 16.40
C ARG A 527 -3.70 7.86 15.74
N GLU A 528 -2.55 8.19 16.25
CA GLU A 528 -1.33 7.48 15.91
C GLU A 528 -1.22 6.18 16.71
N HIS A 529 -0.75 5.12 16.06
CA HIS A 529 -0.52 3.83 16.70
C HIS A 529 0.61 3.88 17.73
#